data_2a57dc0b8ea4596b35712ce5bb4b12e7
#
_entry.id   2a57dc0b8ea4596b35712ce5bb4b12e7
#
_cell.length_a   1.000
_cell.length_b   1.000
_cell.length_c   1.000
_cell.angle_alpha   90.00
_cell.angle_beta   90.00
_cell.angle_gamma   90.00
#
_symmetry.space_group_name_H-M   'P 1'
#
loop_
_entity.id
_entity.type
_entity.pdbx_description
1 polymer ?
#
loop_
_entity_poly.entity_id
_entity_poly.type
_entity_poly.pdbx_seq_one_letter_code
_entity_poly.pdbx_strand_id
1 'polypeptide(L)'
;MARTPSAWLSDNPDKAWAEKLYLTFIPVFVLYNAVIQQMGWLDAGTFWHVVQNAGMWLPYCVLLPAWLRRNSPVPWSRSYWFKLNVYMAVWVFFATYYHTEYFFELLGLRYRFPSVQLYFDSALVGPVETTAAAEWKKVPVGMYLNSVAFFLVYHSAAVVCMRRVRRFTTAWSAAMRRASWVLIVAATALFFAWAETFLYITDDAAANVWYVDVQAMLRFGSIFYAMYFIVSFPNVFRLDEDPAAPRWTISRAVIEASFVGIASLTLLDLWANFIGPIL
;
A
#
# COMPACT_ATOMS: atom_id res chain seq x y z
N MET A 1 -20.59 22.00 -22.81
CA MET A 1 -20.51 20.59 -23.23
C MET A 1 -20.34 19.73 -22.01
N ALA A 2 -21.31 18.87 -21.70
CA ALA A 2 -21.16 17.87 -20.62
C ALA A 2 -20.06 16.87 -21.03
N ARG A 3 -19.01 16.75 -20.24
CA ARG A 3 -17.96 15.75 -20.49
C ARG A 3 -18.56 14.36 -20.36
N THR A 4 -18.40 13.53 -21.38
CA THR A 4 -18.73 12.10 -21.28
C THR A 4 -17.98 11.50 -20.10
N PRO A 5 -18.66 10.81 -19.15
CA PRO A 5 -17.99 10.21 -18.01
C PRO A 5 -16.85 9.28 -18.44
N SER A 6 -15.69 9.41 -17.84
CA SER A 6 -14.57 8.50 -18.12
C SER A 6 -14.92 7.09 -17.68
N ALA A 7 -14.66 6.09 -18.50
CA ALA A 7 -14.89 4.68 -18.11
C ALA A 7 -13.97 4.22 -16.97
N TRP A 8 -12.88 4.91 -16.70
CA TRP A 8 -11.83 4.54 -15.75
C TRP A 8 -11.79 5.41 -14.50
N LEU A 9 -11.91 6.74 -14.66
CA LEU A 9 -11.75 7.70 -13.57
C LEU A 9 -13.09 7.97 -12.86
N SER A 10 -13.02 8.45 -11.61
CA SER A 10 -14.20 8.79 -10.81
C SER A 10 -15.05 9.89 -11.46
N ASP A 11 -16.35 9.86 -11.20
CA ASP A 11 -17.27 10.96 -11.56
C ASP A 11 -17.10 12.18 -10.63
N ASN A 12 -16.48 11.98 -9.47
CA ASN A 12 -16.05 13.07 -8.60
C ASN A 12 -14.80 13.74 -9.21
N PRO A 13 -14.87 14.99 -9.68
CA PRO A 13 -13.77 15.63 -10.39
C PRO A 13 -12.52 15.82 -9.55
N ASP A 14 -12.64 15.97 -8.24
CA ASP A 14 -11.50 16.10 -7.33
C ASP A 14 -10.76 14.76 -7.18
N LYS A 15 -11.52 13.66 -7.03
CA LYS A 15 -10.97 12.30 -7.02
C LYS A 15 -10.35 11.94 -8.38
N ALA A 16 -11.04 12.20 -9.47
CA ALA A 16 -10.54 11.92 -10.82
C ALA A 16 -9.23 12.66 -11.14
N TRP A 17 -9.07 13.89 -10.62
CA TRP A 17 -7.83 14.63 -10.75
C TRP A 17 -6.68 13.95 -10.01
N ALA A 18 -6.91 13.56 -8.76
CA ALA A 18 -5.90 12.89 -7.95
C ALA A 18 -5.56 11.48 -8.47
N GLU A 19 -6.55 10.73 -8.97
CA GLU A 19 -6.32 9.44 -9.62
C GLU A 19 -5.37 9.57 -10.83
N LYS A 20 -5.56 10.60 -11.66
CA LYS A 20 -4.62 10.87 -12.77
C LYS A 20 -3.21 11.13 -12.25
N LEU A 21 -3.07 11.97 -11.22
CA LEU A 21 -1.78 12.28 -10.64
C LEU A 21 -1.08 11.01 -10.11
N TYR A 22 -1.79 10.17 -9.37
CA TYR A 22 -1.19 8.95 -8.81
C TYR A 22 -0.92 7.87 -9.86
N LEU A 23 -1.70 7.81 -10.94
CA LEU A 23 -1.37 6.93 -12.08
C LEU A 23 -0.09 7.40 -12.79
N THR A 24 0.16 8.72 -12.90
CA THR A 24 1.43 9.23 -13.45
C THR A 24 2.60 9.11 -12.46
N PHE A 25 2.33 8.87 -11.20
CA PHE A 25 3.36 8.53 -10.20
C PHE A 25 3.93 7.12 -10.41
N ILE A 26 3.18 6.17 -10.95
CA ILE A 26 3.61 4.77 -11.11
C ILE A 26 4.98 4.66 -11.81
N PRO A 27 5.19 5.22 -13.02
CA PRO A 27 6.50 5.13 -13.68
C PRO A 27 7.61 5.85 -12.91
N VAL A 28 7.31 6.95 -12.22
CA VAL A 28 8.29 7.66 -11.37
C VAL A 28 8.71 6.78 -10.21
N PHE A 29 7.75 6.14 -9.54
CA PHE A 29 7.96 5.22 -8.45
C PHE A 29 8.82 4.01 -8.88
N VAL A 30 8.51 3.38 -10.02
CA VAL A 30 9.27 2.23 -10.53
C VAL A 30 10.71 2.64 -10.84
N LEU A 31 10.90 3.76 -11.54
CA LEU A 31 12.23 4.26 -11.88
C LEU A 31 13.04 4.61 -10.62
N TYR A 32 12.42 5.27 -9.64
CA TYR A 32 13.07 5.66 -8.40
C TYR A 32 13.57 4.42 -7.62
N ASN A 33 12.71 3.40 -7.47
CA ASN A 33 13.11 2.14 -6.82
C ASN A 33 14.24 1.44 -7.56
N ALA A 34 14.15 1.35 -8.90
CA ALA A 34 15.19 0.74 -9.70
C ALA A 34 16.56 1.42 -9.49
N VAL A 35 16.59 2.77 -9.48
CA VAL A 35 17.83 3.52 -9.24
C VAL A 35 18.39 3.25 -7.84
N ILE A 36 17.53 3.29 -6.79
CA ILE A 36 17.98 3.05 -5.41
C ILE A 36 18.56 1.64 -5.26
N GLN A 37 17.93 0.63 -5.85
CA GLN A 37 18.41 -0.76 -5.78
C GLN A 37 19.71 -0.94 -6.58
N GLN A 38 19.75 -0.53 -7.83
CA GLN A 38 20.95 -0.68 -8.70
C GLN A 38 22.17 0.06 -8.17
N MET A 39 21.96 1.20 -7.51
CA MET A 39 23.05 1.96 -6.89
C MET A 39 23.46 1.43 -5.50
N GLY A 40 22.79 0.40 -4.98
CA GLY A 40 23.06 -0.16 -3.65
C GLY A 40 22.76 0.81 -2.49
N TRP A 41 21.83 1.77 -2.69
CA TRP A 41 21.57 2.82 -1.71
C TRP A 41 20.53 2.42 -0.64
N LEU A 42 20.06 1.19 -0.64
CA LEU A 42 19.09 0.73 0.35
C LEU A 42 19.62 0.85 1.79
N ASP A 43 20.92 0.63 2.02
CA ASP A 43 21.57 0.74 3.33
C ASP A 43 22.62 1.87 3.36
N ALA A 44 22.23 3.07 2.97
CA ALA A 44 23.11 4.25 2.90
C ALA A 44 23.28 5.00 4.25
N GLY A 45 22.95 4.36 5.38
CA GLY A 45 22.95 4.96 6.71
C GLY A 45 21.64 5.63 7.08
N THR A 46 21.39 5.81 8.38
CA THR A 46 20.09 6.24 8.93
C THR A 46 19.52 7.49 8.27
N PHE A 47 20.32 8.55 8.16
CA PHE A 47 19.85 9.82 7.59
C PHE A 47 19.41 9.65 6.12
N TRP A 48 20.27 9.07 5.28
CA TRP A 48 19.97 8.90 3.86
C TRP A 48 18.86 7.88 3.63
N HIS A 49 18.78 6.83 4.46
CA HIS A 49 17.68 5.88 4.42
C HIS A 49 16.32 6.56 4.65
N VAL A 50 16.21 7.47 5.62
CA VAL A 50 14.99 8.25 5.84
C VAL A 50 14.73 9.24 4.70
N VAL A 51 15.77 9.98 4.26
CA VAL A 51 15.64 11.00 3.20
C VAL A 51 15.20 10.38 1.87
N GLN A 52 15.80 9.29 1.44
CA GLN A 52 15.44 8.65 0.18
C GLN A 52 14.03 8.05 0.21
N ASN A 53 13.63 7.42 1.31
CA ASN A 53 12.28 6.84 1.43
C ASN A 53 11.20 7.91 1.57
N ALA A 54 11.47 9.02 2.29
CA ALA A 54 10.61 10.20 2.28
C ALA A 54 10.59 10.88 0.90
N GLY A 55 11.73 10.92 0.22
CA GLY A 55 11.91 11.47 -1.13
C GLY A 55 11.11 10.73 -2.21
N MET A 56 10.84 9.46 -2.02
CA MET A 56 9.96 8.70 -2.91
C MET A 56 8.49 9.15 -2.81
N TRP A 57 8.02 9.47 -1.62
CA TRP A 57 6.61 9.78 -1.35
C TRP A 57 6.32 11.29 -1.36
N LEU A 58 6.99 12.06 -0.49
CA LEU A 58 6.60 13.43 -0.17
C LEU A 58 6.61 14.39 -1.38
N PRO A 59 7.65 14.44 -2.22
CA PRO A 59 7.71 15.40 -3.32
C PRO A 59 6.55 15.24 -4.29
N TYR A 60 6.29 14.03 -4.75
CA TYR A 60 5.29 13.77 -5.79
C TYR A 60 3.87 13.65 -5.24
N CYS A 61 3.69 12.96 -4.12
CA CYS A 61 2.36 12.62 -3.60
C CYS A 61 1.80 13.66 -2.62
N VAL A 62 2.64 14.54 -2.07
CA VAL A 62 2.21 15.57 -1.10
C VAL A 62 2.52 16.97 -1.60
N LEU A 63 3.79 17.30 -1.88
CA LEU A 63 4.19 18.67 -2.20
C LEU A 63 3.69 19.11 -3.58
N LEU A 64 3.80 18.25 -4.58
CA LEU A 64 3.32 18.56 -5.94
C LEU A 64 1.81 18.81 -5.97
N PRO A 65 0.91 17.94 -5.44
CA PRO A 65 -0.51 18.24 -5.40
C PRO A 65 -0.85 19.46 -4.53
N ALA A 66 -0.15 19.71 -3.43
CA ALA A 66 -0.33 20.91 -2.63
C ALA A 66 -0.03 22.18 -3.45
N TRP A 67 1.05 22.17 -4.25
CA TRP A 67 1.41 23.28 -5.13
C TRP A 67 0.44 23.43 -6.31
N LEU A 68 0.09 22.35 -7.00
CA LEU A 68 -0.81 22.38 -8.16
C LEU A 68 -2.24 22.79 -7.77
N ARG A 69 -2.67 22.47 -6.57
CA ARG A 69 -4.02 22.74 -6.06
C ARG A 69 -4.11 23.94 -5.11
N ARG A 70 -3.04 24.75 -4.98
CA ARG A 70 -3.00 25.89 -4.06
C ARG A 70 -4.13 26.91 -4.27
N ASN A 71 -4.60 27.07 -5.52
CA ASN A 71 -5.70 27.96 -5.90
C ASN A 71 -7.02 27.19 -6.14
N SER A 72 -7.13 25.94 -5.69
CA SER A 72 -8.35 25.16 -5.85
C SER A 72 -9.49 25.71 -4.96
N PRO A 73 -10.75 25.71 -5.43
CA PRO A 73 -11.89 26.03 -4.58
C PRO A 73 -12.14 24.95 -3.51
N VAL A 74 -11.56 23.78 -3.66
CA VAL A 74 -11.61 22.72 -2.66
C VAL A 74 -10.40 22.86 -1.74
N PRO A 75 -10.61 23.17 -0.45
CA PRO A 75 -9.52 23.21 0.52
C PRO A 75 -8.78 21.87 0.56
N TRP A 76 -7.45 21.91 0.74
CA TRP A 76 -6.65 20.69 0.78
C TRP A 76 -7.13 19.67 1.84
N SER A 77 -7.58 20.12 3.02
CA SER A 77 -8.16 19.27 4.06
C SER A 77 -9.47 18.55 3.65
N ARG A 78 -10.15 19.04 2.59
CA ARG A 78 -11.35 18.42 2.00
C ARG A 78 -11.06 17.71 0.69
N SER A 79 -9.85 17.84 0.14
CA SER A 79 -9.46 17.24 -1.13
C SER A 79 -9.20 15.73 -0.98
N TYR A 80 -9.50 15.00 -2.06
CA TYR A 80 -9.27 13.56 -2.11
C TYR A 80 -7.78 13.21 -1.94
N TRP A 81 -6.87 13.94 -2.64
CA TRP A 81 -5.44 13.66 -2.59
C TRP A 81 -4.88 13.71 -1.17
N PHE A 82 -5.29 14.68 -0.36
CA PHE A 82 -4.83 14.83 1.01
C PHE A 82 -5.39 13.72 1.92
N LYS A 83 -6.71 13.46 1.81
CA LYS A 83 -7.36 12.39 2.59
C LYS A 83 -6.81 11.01 2.25
N LEU A 84 -6.46 10.75 0.99
CA LEU A 84 -5.83 9.51 0.60
C LEU A 84 -4.42 9.38 1.20
N ASN A 85 -3.61 10.44 1.22
CA ASN A 85 -2.31 10.42 1.91
C ASN A 85 -2.45 10.18 3.41
N VAL A 86 -3.39 10.85 4.09
CA VAL A 86 -3.68 10.60 5.51
C VAL A 86 -4.12 9.16 5.74
N TYR A 87 -5.03 8.65 4.90
CA TYR A 87 -5.48 7.27 4.97
C TYR A 87 -4.31 6.30 4.82
N MET A 88 -3.46 6.50 3.80
CA MET A 88 -2.30 5.63 3.57
C MET A 88 -1.29 5.70 4.70
N ALA A 89 -0.98 6.89 5.22
CA ALA A 89 -0.08 7.04 6.33
C ALA A 89 -0.55 6.26 7.57
N VAL A 90 -1.85 6.32 7.89
CA VAL A 90 -2.42 5.57 9.02
C VAL A 90 -2.47 4.07 8.74
N TRP A 91 -2.96 3.66 7.56
CA TRP A 91 -3.05 2.25 7.18
C TRP A 91 -1.68 1.58 7.16
N VAL A 92 -0.71 2.22 6.51
CA VAL A 92 0.66 1.70 6.40
C VAL A 92 1.38 1.69 7.73
N PHE A 93 1.03 2.58 8.67
CA PHE A 93 1.54 2.47 10.04
C PHE A 93 1.17 1.11 10.66
N PHE A 94 -0.08 0.68 10.56
CA PHE A 94 -0.46 -0.66 11.02
C PHE A 94 0.29 -1.75 10.26
N ALA A 95 0.37 -1.62 8.93
CA ALA A 95 1.01 -2.62 8.07
C ALA A 95 2.50 -2.80 8.40
N THR A 96 3.24 -1.73 8.67
CA THR A 96 4.67 -1.80 8.95
C THR A 96 5.00 -2.01 10.42
N TYR A 97 4.22 -1.44 11.34
CA TYR A 97 4.49 -1.52 12.77
C TYR A 97 4.03 -2.83 13.41
N TYR A 98 2.86 -3.35 13.00
CA TYR A 98 2.30 -4.58 13.58
C TYR A 98 2.38 -5.78 12.63
N HIS A 99 2.03 -5.58 11.35
CA HIS A 99 1.83 -6.72 10.48
C HIS A 99 3.12 -7.28 9.89
N THR A 100 4.21 -6.50 9.83
CA THR A 100 5.51 -6.98 9.32
C THR A 100 6.03 -8.18 10.12
N GLU A 101 5.69 -8.27 11.41
CA GLU A 101 6.05 -9.42 12.25
C GLU A 101 5.49 -10.73 11.71
N TYR A 102 4.24 -10.73 11.20
CA TYR A 102 3.67 -11.91 10.56
C TYR A 102 4.41 -12.29 9.28
N PHE A 103 4.94 -11.30 8.54
CA PHE A 103 5.77 -11.57 7.37
C PHE A 103 7.11 -12.20 7.76
N PHE A 104 7.71 -11.76 8.85
CA PHE A 104 8.92 -12.35 9.36
C PHE A 104 8.69 -13.79 9.80
N GLU A 105 7.63 -14.07 10.56
CA GLU A 105 7.39 -15.37 11.17
C GLU A 105 6.73 -16.37 10.20
N LEU A 106 5.81 -15.94 9.36
CA LEU A 106 5.01 -16.84 8.53
C LEU A 106 5.50 -16.96 7.09
N LEU A 107 6.11 -15.89 6.55
CA LEU A 107 6.57 -15.85 5.16
C LEU A 107 8.09 -15.87 5.02
N GLY A 108 8.82 -15.83 6.13
CA GLY A 108 10.27 -15.79 6.10
C GLY A 108 10.88 -14.52 5.52
N LEU A 109 10.15 -13.38 5.57
CA LEU A 109 10.73 -12.09 5.21
C LEU A 109 11.90 -11.78 6.15
N ARG A 110 12.96 -11.22 5.61
CA ARG A 110 14.12 -10.77 6.37
C ARG A 110 14.56 -9.40 5.90
N TYR A 111 14.96 -8.57 6.88
CA TYR A 111 15.55 -7.26 6.66
C TYR A 111 16.96 -7.21 7.25
N ARG A 112 17.88 -6.58 6.54
CA ARG A 112 19.25 -6.35 7.04
C ARG A 112 19.73 -4.97 6.59
N PHE A 113 19.76 -4.04 7.52
CA PHE A 113 20.20 -2.67 7.30
C PHE A 113 21.26 -2.29 8.35
N PRO A 114 22.50 -2.81 8.23
CA PRO A 114 23.53 -2.65 9.28
C PRO A 114 23.94 -1.20 9.51
N SER A 115 23.81 -0.33 8.51
CA SER A 115 24.13 1.10 8.63
C SER A 115 22.97 1.96 9.16
N VAL A 116 21.76 1.37 9.34
CA VAL A 116 20.58 2.08 9.84
C VAL A 116 20.42 1.80 11.33
N GLN A 117 20.15 2.84 12.12
CA GLN A 117 20.01 2.75 13.58
C GLN A 117 18.61 3.18 14.08
N LEU A 118 17.71 3.59 13.17
CA LEU A 118 16.37 4.06 13.52
C LEU A 118 15.32 3.03 13.11
N TYR A 119 14.82 2.31 14.10
CA TYR A 119 13.81 1.26 13.94
C TYR A 119 12.54 1.61 14.72
N PHE A 120 11.42 0.98 14.35
CA PHE A 120 10.16 1.13 15.07
C PHE A 120 9.42 -0.21 15.14
N ASP A 121 9.99 -1.14 15.84
CA ASP A 121 9.43 -2.46 16.07
C ASP A 121 8.35 -2.44 17.15
N SER A 122 7.31 -3.27 16.98
CA SER A 122 6.23 -3.37 17.95
C SER A 122 6.68 -4.14 19.20
N ALA A 123 6.48 -3.55 20.38
CA ALA A 123 6.74 -4.23 21.64
C ALA A 123 5.73 -5.36 21.95
N LEU A 124 4.58 -5.39 21.25
CA LEU A 124 3.54 -6.41 21.47
C LEU A 124 3.71 -7.64 20.59
N VAL A 125 4.15 -7.44 19.35
CA VAL A 125 4.25 -8.50 18.33
C VAL A 125 5.67 -8.59 17.74
N GLY A 126 6.56 -7.68 18.13
CA GLY A 126 7.94 -7.66 17.65
C GLY A 126 8.81 -8.74 18.31
N PRO A 127 10.04 -8.89 17.83
CA PRO A 127 10.94 -9.91 18.33
C PRO A 127 11.30 -9.65 19.81
N VAL A 128 10.94 -10.57 20.65
CA VAL A 128 11.29 -10.57 22.09
C VAL A 128 12.77 -10.87 22.28
N GLU A 129 13.42 -11.40 21.25
CA GLU A 129 14.78 -11.91 21.33
C GLU A 129 15.83 -10.86 20.96
N THR A 130 16.84 -10.71 21.79
CA THR A 130 18.04 -9.88 21.53
C THR A 130 19.15 -10.66 20.80
N THR A 131 18.81 -11.77 20.14
CA THR A 131 19.76 -12.62 19.43
C THR A 131 20.11 -12.06 18.05
N ALA A 132 21.21 -12.54 17.45
CA ALA A 132 21.60 -12.17 16.09
C ALA A 132 20.48 -12.46 15.06
N ALA A 133 19.64 -13.47 15.29
CA ALA A 133 18.47 -13.76 14.47
C ALA A 133 17.42 -12.64 14.51
N ALA A 134 17.30 -11.92 15.63
CA ALA A 134 16.39 -10.79 15.75
C ALA A 134 16.87 -9.56 14.94
N GLU A 135 18.16 -9.44 14.64
CA GLU A 135 18.67 -8.35 13.80
C GLU A 135 18.10 -8.35 12.38
N TRP A 136 17.64 -9.51 11.91
CA TRP A 136 17.04 -9.66 10.59
C TRP A 136 15.52 -9.44 10.58
N LYS A 137 14.95 -9.13 11.73
CA LYS A 137 13.51 -8.92 11.93
C LYS A 137 13.20 -7.53 12.47
N LYS A 138 14.07 -6.55 12.25
CA LYS A 138 13.86 -5.17 12.66
C LYS A 138 13.33 -4.32 11.51
N VAL A 139 12.33 -3.49 11.78
CA VAL A 139 11.70 -2.62 10.79
C VAL A 139 12.32 -1.22 10.83
N PRO A 140 13.14 -0.82 9.85
CA PRO A 140 13.62 0.57 9.78
C PRO A 140 12.48 1.53 9.53
N VAL A 141 12.51 2.72 10.17
CA VAL A 141 11.48 3.77 9.96
C VAL A 141 11.35 4.17 8.49
N GLY A 142 12.43 4.12 7.71
CA GLY A 142 12.38 4.38 6.27
C GLY A 142 11.46 3.41 5.52
N MET A 143 11.35 2.14 5.96
CA MET A 143 10.45 1.17 5.33
C MET A 143 8.97 1.57 5.46
N TYR A 144 8.57 2.22 6.56
CA TYR A 144 7.25 2.81 6.68
C TYR A 144 7.02 3.90 5.60
N LEU A 145 7.97 4.82 5.44
CA LEU A 145 7.87 5.91 4.45
C LEU A 145 7.82 5.38 3.01
N ASN A 146 8.63 4.37 2.73
CA ASN A 146 8.64 3.65 1.46
C ASN A 146 7.28 2.98 1.18
N SER A 147 6.78 2.22 2.14
CA SER A 147 5.51 1.49 2.00
C SER A 147 4.32 2.40 1.75
N VAL A 148 4.32 3.65 2.24
CA VAL A 148 3.27 4.63 1.88
C VAL A 148 3.23 4.87 0.37
N ALA A 149 4.39 5.01 -0.29
CA ALA A 149 4.47 5.18 -1.75
C ALA A 149 3.97 3.93 -2.49
N PHE A 150 4.39 2.73 -2.07
CA PHE A 150 3.92 1.46 -2.62
C PHE A 150 2.40 1.34 -2.57
N PHE A 151 1.83 1.57 -1.39
CA PHE A 151 0.39 1.45 -1.18
C PHE A 151 -0.41 2.51 -1.95
N LEU A 152 0.11 3.72 -2.11
CA LEU A 152 -0.51 4.74 -2.99
C LEU A 152 -0.57 4.25 -4.44
N VAL A 153 0.50 3.66 -4.97
CA VAL A 153 0.54 3.07 -6.32
C VAL A 153 -0.50 1.96 -6.46
N TYR A 154 -0.50 0.99 -5.56
CA TYR A 154 -1.39 -0.17 -5.64
C TYR A 154 -2.86 0.22 -5.53
N HIS A 155 -3.21 1.03 -4.54
CA HIS A 155 -4.59 1.45 -4.33
C HIS A 155 -5.10 2.33 -5.46
N SER A 156 -4.27 3.21 -6.01
CA SER A 156 -4.68 4.05 -7.14
C SER A 156 -4.96 3.24 -8.39
N ALA A 157 -4.09 2.28 -8.72
CA ALA A 157 -4.28 1.39 -9.85
C ALA A 157 -5.48 0.44 -9.64
N ALA A 158 -5.58 -0.21 -8.47
CA ALA A 158 -6.67 -1.13 -8.14
C ALA A 158 -8.04 -0.45 -8.20
N VAL A 159 -8.19 0.74 -7.61
CA VAL A 159 -9.45 1.51 -7.61
C VAL A 159 -9.92 1.82 -9.02
N VAL A 160 -9.03 2.17 -9.93
CA VAL A 160 -9.34 2.45 -11.33
C VAL A 160 -9.79 1.17 -12.05
N CYS A 161 -9.10 0.05 -11.85
CA CYS A 161 -9.46 -1.26 -12.40
C CYS A 161 -10.83 -1.74 -11.88
N MET A 162 -11.05 -1.65 -10.56
CA MET A 162 -12.30 -2.04 -9.92
C MET A 162 -13.48 -1.20 -10.45
N ARG A 163 -13.29 0.12 -10.66
CA ARG A 163 -14.31 1.00 -11.25
C ARG A 163 -14.62 0.59 -12.68
N ARG A 164 -13.60 0.28 -13.47
CA ARG A 164 -13.80 -0.17 -14.85
C ARG A 164 -14.70 -1.41 -14.92
N VAL A 165 -14.43 -2.42 -14.09
CA VAL A 165 -15.26 -3.63 -14.00
C VAL A 165 -16.66 -3.30 -13.52
N ARG A 166 -16.80 -2.50 -12.45
CA ARG A 166 -18.11 -2.10 -11.92
C ARG A 166 -18.98 -1.41 -12.98
N ARG A 167 -18.40 -0.53 -13.81
CA ARG A 167 -19.12 0.14 -14.88
C ARG A 167 -19.44 -0.78 -16.05
N PHE A 168 -18.51 -1.65 -16.41
CA PHE A 168 -18.73 -2.65 -17.46
C PHE A 168 -19.89 -3.60 -17.13
N THR A 169 -20.04 -3.97 -15.87
CA THR A 169 -21.05 -4.92 -15.41
C THR A 169 -22.40 -4.29 -15.04
N THR A 170 -22.61 -2.99 -15.29
CA THR A 170 -23.81 -2.26 -14.86
C THR A 170 -25.12 -2.90 -15.36
N ALA A 171 -25.13 -3.44 -16.59
CA ALA A 171 -26.29 -4.10 -17.19
C ALA A 171 -26.50 -5.56 -16.70
N TRP A 172 -25.58 -6.11 -15.91
CA TRP A 172 -25.67 -7.49 -15.44
C TRP A 172 -26.65 -7.64 -14.28
N SER A 173 -27.08 -8.89 -14.00
CA SER A 173 -27.91 -9.17 -12.83
C SER A 173 -27.18 -8.80 -11.52
N ALA A 174 -27.93 -8.57 -10.43
CA ALA A 174 -27.36 -8.21 -9.14
C ALA A 174 -26.36 -9.26 -8.61
N ALA A 175 -26.67 -10.54 -8.83
CA ALA A 175 -25.78 -11.64 -8.44
C ALA A 175 -24.46 -11.61 -9.23
N MET A 176 -24.53 -11.45 -10.55
CA MET A 176 -23.34 -11.35 -11.42
C MET A 176 -22.49 -10.12 -11.09
N ARG A 177 -23.12 -8.97 -10.80
CA ARG A 177 -22.38 -7.77 -10.36
C ARG A 177 -21.64 -8.00 -9.04
N ARG A 178 -22.26 -8.69 -8.07
CA ARG A 178 -21.60 -9.04 -6.80
C ARG A 178 -20.44 -9.99 -7.04
N ALA A 179 -20.63 -11.03 -7.84
CA ALA A 179 -19.57 -11.98 -8.20
C ALA A 179 -18.40 -11.30 -8.91
N SER A 180 -18.67 -10.45 -9.92
CA SER A 180 -17.62 -9.71 -10.61
C SER A 180 -16.87 -8.73 -9.71
N TRP A 181 -17.56 -8.13 -8.73
CA TRP A 181 -16.92 -7.28 -7.71
C TRP A 181 -15.95 -8.09 -6.84
N VAL A 182 -16.40 -9.21 -6.30
CA VAL A 182 -15.54 -10.09 -5.48
C VAL A 182 -14.32 -10.56 -6.30
N LEU A 183 -14.55 -10.98 -7.54
CA LEU A 183 -13.48 -11.44 -8.44
C LEU A 183 -12.44 -10.36 -8.75
N ILE A 184 -12.88 -9.13 -9.05
CA ILE A 184 -11.91 -8.06 -9.35
C ILE A 184 -11.13 -7.63 -8.11
N VAL A 185 -11.77 -7.60 -6.93
CA VAL A 185 -11.09 -7.33 -5.65
C VAL A 185 -10.03 -8.41 -5.38
N ALA A 186 -10.40 -9.68 -5.48
CA ALA A 186 -9.48 -10.79 -5.27
C ALA A 186 -8.34 -10.81 -6.29
N ALA A 187 -8.65 -10.60 -7.57
CA ALA A 187 -7.66 -10.59 -8.64
C ALA A 187 -6.64 -9.44 -8.49
N THR A 188 -7.11 -8.22 -8.19
CA THR A 188 -6.21 -7.09 -7.96
C THR A 188 -5.40 -7.27 -6.67
N ALA A 189 -6.00 -7.80 -5.60
CA ALA A 189 -5.30 -8.08 -4.35
C ALA A 189 -4.16 -9.10 -4.54
N LEU A 190 -4.45 -10.22 -5.19
CA LEU A 190 -3.44 -11.25 -5.51
C LEU A 190 -2.36 -10.70 -6.45
N PHE A 191 -2.77 -9.95 -7.48
CA PHE A 191 -1.82 -9.37 -8.42
C PHE A 191 -0.81 -8.44 -7.73
N PHE A 192 -1.26 -7.50 -6.91
CA PHE A 192 -0.34 -6.57 -6.26
C PHE A 192 0.50 -7.24 -5.16
N ALA A 193 -0.05 -8.20 -4.43
CA ALA A 193 0.72 -9.00 -3.48
C ALA A 193 1.84 -9.81 -4.16
N TRP A 194 1.54 -10.44 -5.30
CA TRP A 194 2.51 -11.17 -6.10
C TRP A 194 3.51 -10.24 -6.78
N ALA A 195 3.03 -9.16 -7.40
CA ALA A 195 3.85 -8.24 -8.18
C ALA A 195 4.87 -7.50 -7.32
N GLU A 196 4.53 -7.15 -6.09
CA GLU A 196 5.48 -6.53 -5.16
C GLU A 196 6.65 -7.47 -4.90
N THR A 197 6.39 -8.71 -4.53
CA THR A 197 7.45 -9.69 -4.30
C THR A 197 8.28 -9.92 -5.56
N PHE A 198 7.62 -10.12 -6.70
CA PHE A 198 8.29 -10.42 -7.96
C PHE A 198 9.16 -9.26 -8.48
N LEU A 199 8.69 -8.02 -8.33
CA LEU A 199 9.35 -6.84 -8.90
C LEU A 199 10.34 -6.18 -7.93
N TYR A 200 10.11 -6.31 -6.61
CA TYR A 200 10.92 -5.62 -5.61
C TYR A 200 12.02 -6.50 -5.02
N ILE A 201 11.78 -7.80 -4.84
CA ILE A 201 12.79 -8.74 -4.33
C ILE A 201 13.67 -9.19 -5.50
N THR A 202 14.58 -8.33 -5.88
CA THR A 202 15.59 -8.55 -6.92
C THR A 202 16.93 -8.97 -6.30
N ASP A 203 17.85 -9.43 -7.12
CA ASP A 203 19.22 -9.74 -6.66
C ASP A 203 19.90 -8.51 -6.05
N ASP A 204 19.63 -7.30 -6.57
CA ASP A 204 20.17 -6.04 -6.03
C ASP A 204 19.57 -5.70 -4.65
N ALA A 205 18.31 -6.04 -4.40
CA ALA A 205 17.66 -5.83 -3.11
C ALA A 205 18.00 -6.91 -2.08
N ALA A 206 18.41 -8.11 -2.51
CA ALA A 206 18.56 -9.30 -1.67
C ALA A 206 19.61 -9.17 -0.56
N ALA A 207 20.54 -8.21 -0.66
CA ALA A 207 21.47 -7.88 0.42
C ALA A 207 20.78 -7.26 1.65
N ASN A 208 19.62 -6.61 1.45
CA ASN A 208 18.91 -5.85 2.48
C ASN A 208 17.50 -6.39 2.76
N VAL A 209 16.81 -6.94 1.74
CA VAL A 209 15.43 -7.42 1.82
C VAL A 209 15.31 -8.72 1.04
N TRP A 210 14.94 -9.82 1.71
CA TRP A 210 14.75 -11.12 1.04
C TRP A 210 13.72 -11.98 1.76
N TYR A 211 13.26 -13.03 1.08
CA TYR A 211 12.50 -14.13 1.68
C TYR A 211 13.38 -15.37 1.80
N VAL A 212 13.23 -16.14 2.86
CA VAL A 212 13.94 -17.43 3.05
C VAL A 212 13.61 -18.37 1.90
N ASP A 213 12.34 -18.45 1.50
CA ASP A 213 11.88 -19.15 0.31
C ASP A 213 11.02 -18.21 -0.57
N VAL A 214 11.65 -17.56 -1.54
CA VAL A 214 10.95 -16.65 -2.47
C VAL A 214 9.94 -17.39 -3.35
N GLN A 215 10.16 -18.69 -3.65
CA GLN A 215 9.23 -19.46 -4.48
C GLN A 215 7.96 -19.82 -3.69
N ALA A 216 8.08 -20.19 -2.43
CA ALA A 216 6.95 -20.38 -1.54
C ALA A 216 6.15 -19.07 -1.38
N MET A 217 6.85 -17.93 -1.20
CA MET A 217 6.22 -16.62 -1.13
C MET A 217 5.45 -16.28 -2.40
N LEU A 218 6.02 -16.48 -3.59
CA LEU A 218 5.36 -16.20 -4.87
C LEU A 218 4.14 -17.09 -5.12
N ARG A 219 4.20 -18.37 -4.70
CA ARG A 219 3.12 -19.35 -4.93
C ARG A 219 1.99 -19.26 -3.92
N PHE A 220 2.31 -19.13 -2.65
CA PHE A 220 1.35 -19.22 -1.54
C PHE A 220 1.33 -17.98 -0.66
N GLY A 221 2.49 -17.36 -0.40
CA GLY A 221 2.60 -16.17 0.42
C GLY A 221 1.84 -14.98 -0.14
N SER A 222 1.70 -14.90 -1.47
CA SER A 222 0.87 -13.87 -2.12
C SER A 222 -0.61 -13.94 -1.71
N ILE A 223 -1.13 -15.14 -1.35
CA ILE A 223 -2.51 -15.28 -0.85
C ILE A 223 -2.63 -14.65 0.55
N PHE A 224 -1.64 -14.92 1.41
CA PHE A 224 -1.56 -14.30 2.72
C PHE A 224 -1.44 -12.78 2.63
N TYR A 225 -0.52 -12.29 1.80
CA TYR A 225 -0.35 -10.86 1.60
C TYR A 225 -1.58 -10.17 0.99
N ALA A 226 -2.29 -10.86 0.09
CA ALA A 226 -3.53 -10.34 -0.51
C ALA A 226 -4.61 -9.98 0.53
N MET A 227 -4.55 -10.52 1.74
CA MET A 227 -5.47 -10.16 2.83
C MET A 227 -5.44 -8.66 3.18
N TYR A 228 -4.28 -8.00 3.03
CA TYR A 228 -4.18 -6.56 3.13
C TYR A 228 -5.11 -5.84 2.16
N PHE A 229 -5.09 -6.29 0.93
CA PHE A 229 -5.72 -5.62 -0.20
C PHE A 229 -7.20 -5.99 -0.36
N ILE A 230 -7.60 -7.19 0.03
CA ILE A 230 -9.02 -7.60 0.07
C ILE A 230 -9.82 -6.67 0.97
N VAL A 231 -9.24 -6.21 2.09
CA VAL A 231 -9.89 -5.27 3.01
C VAL A 231 -9.72 -3.82 2.54
N SER A 232 -8.52 -3.42 2.17
CA SER A 232 -8.18 -2.02 1.93
C SER A 232 -8.67 -1.48 0.58
N PHE A 233 -8.59 -2.25 -0.51
CA PHE A 233 -9.01 -1.78 -1.84
C PHE A 233 -10.48 -1.38 -1.91
N PRO A 234 -11.46 -2.20 -1.42
CA PRO A 234 -12.87 -1.80 -1.38
C PRO A 234 -13.12 -0.60 -0.48
N ASN A 235 -12.36 -0.46 0.61
CA ASN A 235 -12.50 0.67 1.53
C ASN A 235 -12.03 1.97 0.86
N VAL A 236 -10.82 1.99 0.27
CA VAL A 236 -10.29 3.14 -0.48
C VAL A 236 -11.14 3.45 -1.72
N PHE A 237 -11.70 2.44 -2.38
CA PHE A 237 -12.64 2.68 -3.49
C PHE A 237 -13.80 3.58 -3.05
N ARG A 238 -14.34 3.38 -1.85
CA ARG A 238 -15.48 4.17 -1.31
C ARG A 238 -15.12 5.60 -0.94
N LEU A 239 -13.83 5.90 -0.69
CA LEU A 239 -13.38 7.25 -0.32
C LEU A 239 -13.77 8.24 -1.43
N ASP A 240 -14.73 9.13 -1.14
CA ASP A 240 -15.28 10.17 -2.04
C ASP A 240 -15.69 9.66 -3.45
N GLU A 241 -16.11 8.40 -3.58
CA GLU A 241 -16.46 7.82 -4.88
C GLU A 241 -17.76 8.39 -5.44
N ASP A 242 -18.77 8.53 -4.60
CA ASP A 242 -20.06 9.08 -5.00
C ASP A 242 -20.07 10.62 -4.88
N PRO A 243 -20.19 11.37 -5.99
CA PRO A 243 -20.20 12.82 -5.96
C PRO A 243 -21.46 13.40 -5.29
N ALA A 244 -22.54 12.62 -5.17
CA ALA A 244 -23.78 13.03 -4.51
C ALA A 244 -23.74 12.79 -2.99
N ALA A 245 -22.86 11.93 -2.52
CA ALA A 245 -22.70 11.68 -1.09
C ALA A 245 -21.84 12.74 -0.39
N PRO A 246 -22.03 12.97 0.92
CA PRO A 246 -21.14 13.81 1.69
C PRO A 246 -19.70 13.31 1.60
N ARG A 247 -18.77 14.23 1.33
CA ARG A 247 -17.33 13.90 1.30
C ARG A 247 -16.86 13.41 2.67
N TRP A 248 -15.94 12.47 2.67
CA TRP A 248 -15.31 12.04 3.90
C TRP A 248 -14.58 13.19 4.58
N THR A 249 -14.59 13.20 5.90
CA THR A 249 -13.73 14.05 6.71
C THR A 249 -12.36 13.37 6.89
N ILE A 250 -11.36 14.14 7.33
CA ILE A 250 -10.05 13.57 7.72
C ILE A 250 -10.24 12.55 8.83
N SER A 251 -11.05 12.87 9.85
CA SER A 251 -11.33 11.95 10.96
C SER A 251 -11.94 10.63 10.46
N ARG A 252 -12.86 10.68 9.49
CA ARG A 252 -13.39 9.47 8.87
C ARG A 252 -12.31 8.69 8.14
N ALA A 253 -11.43 9.34 7.39
CA ALA A 253 -10.34 8.68 6.69
C ALA A 253 -9.39 7.96 7.69
N VAL A 254 -9.08 8.60 8.83
CA VAL A 254 -8.29 7.99 9.90
C VAL A 254 -9.00 6.78 10.51
N ILE A 255 -10.30 6.90 10.86
CA ILE A 255 -11.07 5.81 11.46
C ILE A 255 -11.17 4.62 10.50
N GLU A 256 -11.47 4.86 9.22
CA GLU A 256 -11.60 3.80 8.21
C GLU A 256 -10.24 3.12 7.93
N ALA A 257 -9.13 3.88 7.92
CA ALA A 257 -7.79 3.33 7.79
C ALA A 257 -7.40 2.46 9.01
N SER A 258 -7.74 2.92 10.22
CA SER A 258 -7.52 2.15 11.46
C SER A 258 -8.38 0.88 11.49
N PHE A 259 -9.64 0.96 11.03
CA PHE A 259 -10.48 -0.23 10.87
C PHE A 259 -9.84 -1.24 9.92
N VAL A 260 -9.34 -0.79 8.77
CA VAL A 260 -8.63 -1.67 7.82
C VAL A 260 -7.39 -2.27 8.46
N GLY A 261 -6.63 -1.49 9.23
CA GLY A 261 -5.46 -1.98 9.96
C GLY A 261 -5.81 -3.12 10.91
N ILE A 262 -6.83 -2.93 11.74
CA ILE A 262 -7.28 -3.95 12.71
C ILE A 262 -7.90 -5.16 12.00
N ALA A 263 -8.71 -4.95 10.97
CA ALA A 263 -9.33 -6.05 10.23
C ALA A 263 -8.28 -6.91 9.51
N SER A 264 -7.28 -6.29 8.88
CA SER A 264 -6.17 -7.01 8.27
C SER A 264 -5.36 -7.78 9.31
N LEU A 265 -4.99 -7.14 10.43
CA LEU A 265 -4.30 -7.80 11.54
C LEU A 265 -5.06 -9.06 12.00
N THR A 266 -6.37 -8.95 12.16
CA THR A 266 -7.22 -10.09 12.56
C THR A 266 -7.16 -11.22 11.53
N LEU A 267 -7.20 -10.91 10.23
CA LEU A 267 -7.09 -11.93 9.17
C LEU A 267 -5.73 -12.61 9.17
N LEU A 268 -4.65 -11.86 9.39
CA LEU A 268 -3.29 -12.42 9.47
C LEU A 268 -3.14 -13.31 10.71
N ASP A 269 -3.70 -12.90 11.84
CA ASP A 269 -3.68 -13.68 13.07
C ASP A 269 -4.49 -14.97 12.96
N LEU A 270 -5.67 -14.91 12.32
CA LEU A 270 -6.44 -16.10 12.00
C LEU A 270 -5.68 -17.06 11.10
N TRP A 271 -4.98 -16.53 10.08
CA TRP A 271 -4.10 -17.35 9.25
C TRP A 271 -3.00 -18.03 10.08
N ALA A 272 -2.33 -17.27 10.94
CA ALA A 272 -1.29 -17.80 11.81
C ALA A 272 -1.79 -18.96 12.67
N ASN A 273 -3.02 -18.84 13.22
CA ASN A 273 -3.60 -19.84 14.10
C ASN A 273 -4.14 -21.08 13.36
N PHE A 274 -4.68 -20.94 12.16
CA PHE A 274 -5.38 -22.04 11.48
C PHE A 274 -4.57 -22.68 10.35
N ILE A 275 -3.65 -21.94 9.75
CA ILE A 275 -2.86 -22.41 8.60
C ILE A 275 -1.38 -22.52 8.97
N GLY A 276 -0.84 -21.53 9.68
CA GLY A 276 0.56 -21.51 10.09
C GLY A 276 1.52 -20.98 9.02
N PRO A 277 2.84 -21.20 9.21
CA PRO A 277 3.89 -20.74 8.30
C PRO A 277 3.79 -21.36 6.90
N ILE A 278 4.24 -20.59 5.91
CA ILE A 278 4.30 -21.00 4.49
C ILE A 278 5.72 -21.51 4.12
N LEU A 279 6.64 -21.47 5.08
CA LEU A 279 8.05 -21.85 4.93
C LEU A 279 8.23 -23.34 4.68
#